data_ffdab3b5a6ce60219eba746b5650100b
#
_entry.id   ffdab3b5a6ce60219eba746b5650100b
#
_cell.length_a   1.000
_cell.length_b   1.000
_cell.length_c   1.000
_cell.angle_alpha   90.00
_cell.angle_beta   90.00
_cell.angle_gamma   90.00
#
_symmetry.space_group_name_H-M   'P 1'
#
loop_
_entity.id
_entity.type
_entity.pdbx_description
1 polymer ?
#
loop_
_entity_poly.entity_id
_entity_poly.type
_entity_poly.pdbx_seq_one_letter_code
_entity_poly.pdbx_strand_id
1 'polypeptide(L)'
;FPTRTLFRSDVELLNAQDGFLVHNARSNMNNHVGYNHRLPQIRNLALGTDGIGSDMFEELKFAFFKHRDAGGPLWPDSFAKALSNGNELLNRNFNAHFGRLEAGYKADLTICDYMAPTPLIAENIAGHIAFGLGANSVRSVMVNGVMIYEDRQFSFDCEPIFREAQKVAKKMWARMDALPA
;
A
#
# COMPACT_ATOMS: atom_id res chain seq x y z
N PHE A 1 -3.75 21.08 -7.99
CA PHE A 1 -3.49 21.21 -6.54
C PHE A 1 -2.05 21.63 -6.38
N PRO A 2 -1.76 22.67 -5.56
CA PRO A 2 -0.39 23.03 -5.27
C PRO A 2 0.26 21.84 -4.53
N THR A 3 1.23 21.22 -5.18
CA THR A 3 2.05 20.17 -4.58
C THR A 3 2.91 20.82 -3.50
N ARG A 4 2.48 20.69 -2.24
CA ARG A 4 3.26 21.24 -1.14
C ARG A 4 4.45 20.32 -0.86
N THR A 5 5.63 20.78 -1.21
CA THR A 5 6.86 20.16 -0.72
C THR A 5 6.87 20.28 0.81
N LEU A 6 7.04 19.16 1.51
CA LEU A 6 7.22 19.18 2.96
C LEU A 6 8.47 19.99 3.33
N PHE A 7 8.30 21.00 4.16
CA PHE A 7 9.44 21.71 4.75
C PHE A 7 10.06 20.88 5.90
N ARG A 8 11.25 21.25 6.30
CA ARG A 8 11.92 20.60 7.43
C ARG A 8 11.08 20.68 8.70
N SER A 9 10.49 21.85 8.97
CA SER A 9 9.58 22.09 10.10
C SER A 9 8.33 21.20 10.09
N ASP A 10 7.79 20.89 8.89
CA ASP A 10 6.63 20.01 8.78
C ASP A 10 6.98 18.58 9.22
N VAL A 11 8.18 18.10 8.83
CA VAL A 11 8.69 16.78 9.23
C VAL A 11 8.98 16.73 10.73
N GLU A 12 9.61 17.76 11.27
CA GLU A 12 9.89 17.86 12.71
C GLU A 12 8.58 17.85 13.52
N LEU A 13 7.58 18.61 13.11
CA LEU A 13 6.26 18.63 13.74
C LEU A 13 5.55 17.27 13.64
N LEU A 14 5.52 16.67 12.45
CA LEU A 14 4.93 15.33 12.24
C LEU A 14 5.56 14.30 13.18
N ASN A 15 6.89 14.27 13.23
CA ASN A 15 7.62 13.34 14.08
C ASN A 15 7.43 13.62 15.58
N ALA A 16 7.33 14.90 15.98
CA ALA A 16 7.08 15.30 17.38
C ALA A 16 5.68 14.89 17.86
N GLN A 17 4.69 14.93 16.95
CA GLN A 17 3.32 14.51 17.22
C GLN A 17 3.10 13.00 17.00
N ASP A 18 4.18 12.25 16.75
CA ASP A 18 4.13 10.82 16.42
C ASP A 18 3.13 10.49 15.29
N GLY A 19 2.97 11.43 14.35
CA GLY A 19 2.06 11.33 13.21
C GLY A 19 2.58 10.40 12.12
N PHE A 20 1.68 9.96 11.23
CA PHE A 20 2.00 9.14 10.07
C PHE A 20 2.04 9.96 8.79
N LEU A 21 3.02 9.68 7.92
CA LEU A 21 2.98 10.05 6.51
C LEU A 21 2.66 8.81 5.69
N VAL A 22 1.53 8.82 4.99
CA VAL A 22 1.18 7.78 4.02
C VAL A 22 1.68 8.20 2.65
N HIS A 23 2.63 7.45 2.09
CA HIS A 23 3.24 7.72 0.79
C HIS A 23 2.55 6.89 -0.30
N ASN A 24 2.02 7.58 -1.32
CA ASN A 24 1.30 6.99 -2.44
C ASN A 24 2.13 7.17 -3.71
N ALA A 25 3.18 6.35 -3.87
CA ALA A 25 4.19 6.55 -4.89
C ALA A 25 3.63 6.54 -6.32
N ARG A 26 2.79 5.55 -6.66
CA ARG A 26 2.18 5.40 -7.98
C ARG A 26 1.28 6.59 -8.33
N SER A 27 0.42 6.98 -7.40
CA SER A 27 -0.47 8.14 -7.58
C SER A 27 0.33 9.44 -7.73
N ASN A 28 1.33 9.65 -6.88
CA ASN A 28 2.20 10.82 -6.97
C ASN A 28 2.92 10.91 -8.32
N MET A 29 3.42 9.79 -8.83
CA MET A 29 4.07 9.72 -10.15
C MET A 29 3.07 10.02 -11.27
N ASN A 30 1.87 9.42 -11.24
CA ASN A 30 0.83 9.64 -12.23
C ASN A 30 0.40 11.11 -12.30
N ASN A 31 0.32 11.77 -11.16
CA ASN A 31 -0.15 13.15 -11.02
C ASN A 31 0.96 14.21 -11.09
N HIS A 32 2.20 13.83 -11.43
CA HIS A 32 3.37 14.72 -11.47
C HIS A 32 3.60 15.53 -10.19
N VAL A 33 3.28 14.96 -9.03
CA VAL A 33 3.43 15.61 -7.71
C VAL A 33 4.90 15.89 -7.36
N GLY A 34 5.82 15.22 -8.03
CA GLY A 34 7.24 15.26 -7.71
C GLY A 34 7.61 14.22 -6.65
N TYR A 35 8.85 14.27 -6.18
CA TYR A 35 9.39 13.33 -5.20
C TYR A 35 9.68 14.03 -3.88
N ASN A 36 9.29 13.38 -2.78
CA ASN A 36 9.57 13.87 -1.43
C ASN A 36 10.94 13.37 -0.95
N HIS A 37 11.99 14.18 -1.07
CA HIS A 37 13.35 13.87 -0.62
C HIS A 37 13.49 13.73 0.91
N ARG A 38 12.44 14.03 1.68
CA ARG A 38 12.44 13.93 3.13
C ARG A 38 11.89 12.61 3.67
N LEU A 39 11.50 11.68 2.80
CA LEU A 39 11.03 10.35 3.23
C LEU A 39 11.96 9.68 4.24
N PRO A 40 13.32 9.75 4.10
CA PRO A 40 14.23 9.15 5.09
C PRO A 40 14.15 9.78 6.49
N GLN A 41 13.56 10.97 6.62
CA GLN A 41 13.44 11.69 7.90
C GLN A 41 12.10 11.42 8.60
N ILE A 42 11.17 10.72 7.94
CA ILE A 42 9.85 10.40 8.49
C ILE A 42 9.94 9.17 9.37
N ARG A 43 9.57 9.33 10.66
CA ARG A 43 9.59 8.23 11.63
C ARG A 43 8.53 7.17 11.30
N ASN A 44 7.30 7.60 11.10
CA ASN A 44 6.15 6.74 10.84
C ASN A 44 5.73 6.86 9.37
N LEU A 45 6.61 6.39 8.47
CA LEU A 45 6.28 6.26 7.06
C LEU A 45 5.39 5.04 6.86
N ALA A 46 4.26 5.20 6.17
CA ALA A 46 3.39 4.12 5.70
C ALA A 46 3.19 4.22 4.18
N LEU A 47 2.66 3.16 3.57
CA LEU A 47 2.32 3.13 2.15
C LEU A 47 0.81 3.12 1.96
N GLY A 48 0.35 3.73 0.88
CA GLY A 48 -1.03 3.72 0.43
C GLY A 48 -1.11 3.80 -1.08
N THR A 49 -2.25 3.41 -1.66
CA THR A 49 -2.43 3.35 -3.11
C THR A 49 -3.16 4.57 -3.68
N ASP A 50 -3.75 5.41 -2.81
CA ASP A 50 -4.65 6.47 -3.25
C ASP A 50 -5.77 5.91 -4.18
N GLY A 51 -6.15 6.60 -5.24
CA GLY A 51 -7.15 6.17 -6.22
C GLY A 51 -6.67 5.18 -7.27
N ILE A 52 -5.41 4.74 -7.22
CA ILE A 52 -4.86 3.73 -8.13
C ILE A 52 -5.01 2.35 -7.51
N GLY A 53 -5.36 1.34 -8.30
CA GLY A 53 -5.69 -0.02 -7.88
C GLY A 53 -4.89 -0.56 -6.69
N SER A 54 -5.56 -1.25 -5.78
CA SER A 54 -5.14 -1.57 -4.39
C SER A 54 -4.03 -2.64 -4.29
N ASP A 55 -3.09 -2.69 -5.23
CA ASP A 55 -1.94 -3.59 -5.19
C ASP A 55 -0.81 -3.00 -4.34
N MET A 56 -0.68 -3.48 -3.10
CA MET A 56 0.34 -3.02 -2.17
C MET A 56 1.73 -3.58 -2.47
N PHE A 57 1.86 -4.69 -3.20
CA PHE A 57 3.16 -5.16 -3.70
C PHE A 57 3.71 -4.22 -4.77
N GLU A 58 2.86 -3.82 -5.72
CA GLU A 58 3.24 -2.79 -6.68
C GLU A 58 3.56 -1.46 -6.00
N GLU A 59 2.74 -1.02 -5.06
CA GLU A 59 2.98 0.24 -4.37
C GLU A 59 4.35 0.26 -3.69
N LEU A 60 4.72 -0.80 -2.96
CA LEU A 60 6.04 -0.93 -2.36
C LEU A 60 7.15 -0.90 -3.40
N LYS A 61 7.00 -1.65 -4.48
CA LYS A 61 7.97 -1.73 -5.59
C LYS A 61 8.20 -0.36 -6.23
N PHE A 62 7.13 0.34 -6.58
CA PHE A 62 7.20 1.68 -7.17
C PHE A 62 7.75 2.72 -6.19
N ALA A 63 7.37 2.65 -4.92
CA ALA A 63 7.93 3.52 -3.89
C ALA A 63 9.45 3.34 -3.77
N PHE A 64 9.93 2.10 -3.74
CA PHE A 64 11.36 1.80 -3.71
C PHE A 64 12.07 2.27 -4.97
N PHE A 65 11.60 1.91 -6.16
CA PHE A 65 12.28 2.29 -7.40
C PHE A 65 12.28 3.80 -7.61
N LYS A 66 11.17 4.49 -7.34
CA LYS A 66 11.13 5.94 -7.44
C LYS A 66 12.07 6.61 -6.43
N HIS A 67 12.19 6.05 -5.23
CA HIS A 67 13.15 6.52 -4.24
C HIS A 67 14.59 6.41 -4.74
N ARG A 68 14.95 5.26 -5.33
CA ARG A 68 16.30 5.03 -5.86
C ARG A 68 16.60 5.89 -7.08
N ASP A 69 15.63 6.02 -8.00
CA ASP A 69 15.71 6.92 -9.17
C ASP A 69 15.96 8.39 -8.77
N ALA A 70 15.34 8.83 -7.66
CA ALA A 70 15.55 10.18 -7.10
C ALA A 70 16.83 10.33 -6.26
N GLY A 71 17.72 9.33 -6.24
CA GLY A 71 18.96 9.34 -5.46
C GLY A 71 18.77 9.10 -3.95
N GLY A 72 17.63 8.55 -3.54
CA GLY A 72 17.34 8.30 -2.12
C GLY A 72 18.18 7.16 -1.53
N PRO A 73 18.52 7.22 -0.22
CA PRO A 73 19.41 6.25 0.43
C PRO A 73 18.74 4.98 0.94
N LEU A 74 17.39 4.93 1.04
CA LEU A 74 16.67 3.82 1.64
C LEU A 74 16.70 2.56 0.76
N TRP A 75 16.67 1.41 1.40
CA TRP A 75 16.66 0.08 0.79
C TRP A 75 15.29 -0.60 0.99
N PRO A 76 15.04 -1.79 0.39
CA PRO A 76 13.76 -2.49 0.48
C PRO A 76 13.22 -2.67 1.90
N ASP A 77 14.09 -2.90 2.88
CA ASP A 77 13.71 -3.05 4.30
C ASP A 77 12.92 -1.85 4.84
N SER A 78 13.30 -0.64 4.45
CA SER A 78 12.61 0.59 4.85
C SER A 78 11.18 0.63 4.29
N PHE A 79 10.98 0.16 3.08
CA PHE A 79 9.67 0.11 2.44
C PHE A 79 8.81 -1.06 2.91
N ALA A 80 9.43 -2.21 3.22
CA ALA A 80 8.75 -3.31 3.90
C ALA A 80 8.29 -2.89 5.30
N LYS A 81 9.11 -2.13 6.03
CA LYS A 81 8.72 -1.50 7.30
C LYS A 81 7.57 -0.50 7.10
N ALA A 82 7.62 0.34 6.07
CA ALA A 82 6.56 1.29 5.77
C ALA A 82 5.23 0.58 5.45
N LEU A 83 5.26 -0.56 4.76
CA LEU A 83 4.09 -1.42 4.56
C LEU A 83 3.56 -1.93 5.91
N SER A 84 4.43 -2.45 6.77
CA SER A 84 4.07 -2.94 8.12
C SER A 84 3.54 -1.83 9.04
N ASN A 85 4.02 -0.59 8.91
CA ASN A 85 3.54 0.54 9.70
C ASN A 85 2.05 0.87 9.46
N GLY A 86 1.47 0.41 8.34
CA GLY A 86 0.04 0.46 8.12
C GLY A 86 -0.75 -0.26 9.22
N ASN A 87 -0.24 -1.38 9.74
CA ASN A 87 -0.87 -2.11 10.84
C ASN A 87 -0.84 -1.28 12.14
N GLU A 88 0.25 -0.56 12.41
CA GLU A 88 0.33 0.32 13.59
C GLU A 88 -0.66 1.48 13.49
N LEU A 89 -0.86 2.04 12.30
CA LEU A 89 -1.89 3.05 12.05
C LEU A 89 -3.30 2.48 12.31
N LEU A 90 -3.56 1.25 11.91
CA LEU A 90 -4.82 0.54 12.20
C LEU A 90 -4.99 0.29 13.71
N ASN A 91 -3.96 -0.18 14.40
CA ASN A 91 -3.98 -0.41 15.83
C ASN A 91 -4.40 0.84 16.63
N ARG A 92 -3.91 2.02 16.23
CA ARG A 92 -4.25 3.29 16.87
C ARG A 92 -5.71 3.73 16.64
N ASN A 93 -6.31 3.34 15.52
CA ASN A 93 -7.61 3.85 15.11
C ASN A 93 -8.77 2.89 15.42
N PHE A 94 -8.52 1.58 15.50
CA PHE A 94 -9.59 0.57 15.57
C PHE A 94 -9.66 -0.22 16.87
N ASN A 95 -8.91 0.14 17.91
CA ASN A 95 -8.87 -0.57 19.19
C ASN A 95 -8.77 -2.09 19.00
N ALA A 96 -7.94 -2.54 18.09
CA ALA A 96 -7.70 -3.92 17.73
C ALA A 96 -6.21 -4.11 17.41
N HIS A 97 -5.74 -5.35 17.37
CA HIS A 97 -4.35 -5.65 17.04
C HIS A 97 -4.25 -6.29 15.66
N PHE A 98 -3.42 -5.72 14.78
CA PHE A 98 -3.18 -6.15 13.41
C PHE A 98 -1.69 -6.41 13.16
N GLY A 99 -1.37 -7.18 12.12
CA GLY A 99 -0.04 -7.32 11.57
C GLY A 99 0.85 -8.37 12.19
N ARG A 100 0.33 -9.24 13.04
CA ARG A 100 1.07 -10.38 13.59
C ARG A 100 0.25 -11.67 13.55
N LEU A 101 0.96 -12.77 13.33
CA LEU A 101 0.41 -14.12 13.45
C LEU A 101 0.56 -14.57 14.92
N GLU A 102 -0.28 -14.01 15.78
CA GLU A 102 -0.20 -14.18 17.24
C GLU A 102 -1.62 -14.17 17.84
N ALA A 103 -1.82 -14.91 18.94
CA ALA A 103 -3.11 -14.91 19.65
C ALA A 103 -3.49 -13.51 20.13
N GLY A 104 -4.75 -13.12 19.89
CA GLY A 104 -5.26 -11.77 20.20
C GLY A 104 -5.16 -10.76 19.04
N TYR A 105 -4.46 -11.11 17.96
CA TYR A 105 -4.42 -10.32 16.74
C TYR A 105 -5.55 -10.70 15.78
N LYS A 106 -5.97 -9.72 14.96
CA LYS A 106 -6.90 -9.98 13.86
C LYS A 106 -6.25 -10.92 12.85
N ALA A 107 -6.99 -11.93 12.43
CA ALA A 107 -6.53 -12.88 11.42
C ALA A 107 -6.77 -12.29 10.02
N ASP A 108 -5.99 -11.29 9.67
CA ASP A 108 -5.92 -10.66 8.36
C ASP A 108 -4.61 -11.11 7.70
N LEU A 109 -4.72 -12.00 6.72
CA LEU A 109 -3.58 -12.70 6.14
C LEU A 109 -3.63 -12.67 4.62
N THR A 110 -2.47 -12.51 4.00
CA THR A 110 -2.27 -12.78 2.58
C THR A 110 -1.31 -13.95 2.42
N ILE A 111 -1.77 -15.01 1.78
CA ILE A 111 -0.99 -16.22 1.52
C ILE A 111 -0.53 -16.17 0.08
N CYS A 112 0.78 -16.24 -0.13
CA CYS A 112 1.39 -16.17 -1.46
C CYS A 112 2.02 -17.51 -1.84
N ASP A 113 1.82 -17.91 -3.11
CA ASP A 113 2.62 -18.93 -3.77
C ASP A 113 3.83 -18.23 -4.38
N TYR A 114 5.01 -18.47 -3.79
CA TYR A 114 6.23 -17.84 -4.25
C TYR A 114 7.39 -18.82 -4.21
N MET A 115 7.92 -19.12 -5.38
CA MET A 115 9.14 -19.92 -5.51
C MET A 115 10.34 -18.99 -5.48
N ALA A 116 10.98 -18.89 -4.31
CA ALA A 116 12.12 -18.02 -4.14
C ALA A 116 13.34 -18.56 -4.93
N PRO A 117 14.05 -17.73 -5.71
CA PRO A 117 15.24 -18.13 -6.45
C PRO A 117 16.49 -18.31 -5.53
N THR A 118 16.38 -17.85 -4.28
CA THR A 118 17.40 -18.02 -3.24
C THR A 118 16.75 -18.46 -1.94
N PRO A 119 17.48 -19.03 -0.96
CA PRO A 119 16.93 -19.32 0.35
C PRO A 119 16.29 -18.05 0.97
N LEU A 120 15.08 -18.19 1.53
CA LEU A 120 14.42 -17.11 2.26
C LEU A 120 14.98 -17.04 3.68
N ILE A 121 15.56 -15.90 4.02
CA ILE A 121 16.07 -15.59 5.35
C ILE A 121 15.58 -14.19 5.78
N ALA A 122 15.66 -13.88 7.06
CA ALA A 122 15.17 -12.60 7.58
C ALA A 122 15.83 -11.40 6.88
N GLU A 123 17.10 -11.52 6.53
CA GLU A 123 17.92 -10.46 5.94
C GLU A 123 17.56 -10.15 4.48
N ASN A 124 16.93 -11.08 3.75
CA ASN A 124 16.61 -10.88 2.33
C ASN A 124 15.11 -10.84 2.00
N ILE A 125 14.24 -11.07 2.99
CA ILE A 125 12.78 -11.11 2.75
C ILE A 125 12.25 -9.82 2.13
N ALA A 126 12.73 -8.66 2.56
CA ALA A 126 12.34 -7.37 2.01
C ALA A 126 12.71 -7.23 0.52
N GLY A 127 13.85 -7.79 0.12
CA GLY A 127 14.27 -7.89 -1.28
C GLY A 127 13.32 -8.78 -2.09
N HIS A 128 12.95 -9.94 -1.56
CA HIS A 128 11.98 -10.82 -2.23
C HIS A 128 10.60 -10.15 -2.38
N ILE A 129 10.15 -9.38 -1.38
CA ILE A 129 8.91 -8.61 -1.48
C ILE A 129 9.04 -7.54 -2.58
N ALA A 130 10.13 -6.78 -2.60
CA ALA A 130 10.31 -5.68 -3.55
C ALA A 130 10.55 -6.13 -5.00
N PHE A 131 11.26 -7.25 -5.21
CA PHE A 131 11.68 -7.67 -6.55
C PHE A 131 10.94 -8.88 -7.09
N GLY A 132 10.45 -9.76 -6.22
CA GLY A 132 9.90 -11.07 -6.60
C GLY A 132 8.39 -11.19 -6.46
N LEU A 133 7.80 -10.67 -5.37
CA LEU A 133 6.37 -10.77 -5.11
C LEU A 133 5.54 -9.76 -5.94
N GLY A 134 4.30 -10.13 -6.21
CA GLY A 134 3.29 -9.30 -6.85
C GLY A 134 1.89 -9.87 -6.59
N ALA A 135 0.85 -9.18 -7.02
CA ALA A 135 -0.54 -9.64 -6.85
C ALA A 135 -0.79 -11.03 -7.47
N ASN A 136 -0.08 -11.36 -8.55
CA ASN A 136 -0.14 -12.69 -9.17
C ASN A 136 0.39 -13.83 -8.28
N SER A 137 1.18 -13.50 -7.26
CA SER A 137 1.65 -14.47 -6.26
C SER A 137 0.61 -14.78 -5.19
N VAL A 138 -0.44 -13.96 -5.07
CA VAL A 138 -1.48 -14.15 -4.04
C VAL A 138 -2.30 -15.39 -4.38
N ARG A 139 -2.30 -16.36 -3.46
CA ARG A 139 -3.14 -17.56 -3.54
C ARG A 139 -4.43 -17.38 -2.75
N SER A 140 -4.31 -16.88 -1.53
CA SER A 140 -5.48 -16.77 -0.64
C SER A 140 -5.39 -15.51 0.23
N VAL A 141 -6.56 -14.98 0.61
CA VAL A 141 -6.70 -13.82 1.50
C VAL A 141 -7.74 -14.10 2.57
N MET A 142 -7.36 -13.88 3.81
CA MET A 142 -8.24 -13.96 4.96
C MET A 142 -8.44 -12.57 5.55
N VAL A 143 -9.67 -12.23 5.90
CA VAL A 143 -10.03 -10.99 6.59
C VAL A 143 -10.84 -11.32 7.83
N ASN A 144 -10.37 -10.88 8.99
CA ASN A 144 -10.99 -11.12 10.28
C ASN A 144 -11.33 -12.62 10.52
N GLY A 145 -10.43 -13.52 10.08
CA GLY A 145 -10.60 -14.97 10.22
C GLY A 145 -11.47 -15.64 9.15
N VAL A 146 -12.00 -14.89 8.18
CA VAL A 146 -12.83 -15.42 7.10
C VAL A 146 -12.03 -15.42 5.80
N MET A 147 -11.94 -16.58 5.14
CA MET A 147 -11.35 -16.67 3.79
C MET A 147 -12.28 -16.01 2.78
N ILE A 148 -11.86 -14.88 2.21
CA ILE A 148 -12.60 -14.15 1.18
C ILE A 148 -12.12 -14.45 -0.23
N TYR A 149 -10.89 -14.93 -0.33
CA TYR A 149 -10.24 -15.38 -1.57
C TYR A 149 -9.42 -16.62 -1.25
N GLU A 150 -9.69 -17.73 -1.87
CA GLU A 150 -9.05 -19.01 -1.60
C GLU A 150 -8.71 -19.70 -2.91
N ASP A 151 -7.48 -20.20 -3.01
CA ASP A 151 -6.98 -20.86 -4.21
C ASP A 151 -7.30 -20.08 -5.50
N ARG A 152 -7.10 -18.76 -5.46
CA ARG A 152 -7.30 -17.80 -6.57
C ARG A 152 -8.77 -17.61 -6.97
N GLN A 153 -9.70 -17.94 -6.08
CA GLN A 153 -11.14 -17.75 -6.32
C GLN A 153 -11.76 -16.95 -5.17
N PHE A 154 -12.67 -16.03 -5.51
CA PHE A 154 -13.45 -15.33 -4.49
C PHE A 154 -14.52 -16.26 -3.92
N SER A 155 -14.81 -16.12 -2.62
CA SER A 155 -15.89 -16.83 -1.92
C SER A 155 -17.29 -16.35 -2.34
N PHE A 156 -17.38 -15.37 -3.23
CA PHE A 156 -18.61 -14.77 -3.74
C PHE A 156 -18.50 -14.46 -5.24
N ASP A 157 -19.66 -14.33 -5.89
CA ASP A 157 -19.72 -13.97 -7.32
C ASP A 157 -19.42 -12.47 -7.50
N CYS A 158 -18.32 -12.14 -8.17
CA CYS A 158 -17.91 -10.77 -8.47
C CYS A 158 -18.63 -10.16 -9.68
N GLU A 159 -19.17 -10.96 -10.60
CA GLU A 159 -19.74 -10.45 -11.85
C GLU A 159 -20.91 -9.46 -11.64
N PRO A 160 -21.87 -9.70 -10.73
CA PRO A 160 -22.94 -8.74 -10.48
C PRO A 160 -22.41 -7.39 -9.98
N ILE A 161 -21.35 -7.42 -9.17
CA ILE A 161 -20.70 -6.22 -8.63
C ILE A 161 -20.09 -5.40 -9.76
N PHE A 162 -19.34 -6.03 -10.66
CA PHE A 162 -18.73 -5.35 -11.81
C PHE A 162 -19.79 -4.80 -12.77
N ARG A 163 -20.86 -5.56 -13.04
CA ARG A 163 -21.96 -5.09 -13.87
C ARG A 163 -22.64 -3.85 -13.30
N GLU A 164 -22.88 -3.83 -12.00
CA GLU A 164 -23.50 -2.65 -11.36
C GLU A 164 -22.54 -1.46 -11.32
N ALA A 165 -21.27 -1.67 -11.03
CA ALA A 165 -20.23 -0.64 -11.08
C ALA A 165 -20.17 0.04 -12.48
N GLN A 166 -20.22 -0.75 -13.55
CA GLN A 166 -20.26 -0.20 -14.93
C GLN A 166 -21.49 0.67 -15.19
N LYS A 167 -22.66 0.29 -14.68
CA LYS A 167 -23.87 1.11 -14.82
C LYS A 167 -23.75 2.45 -14.07
N VAL A 168 -23.20 2.40 -12.84
CA VAL A 168 -22.96 3.59 -12.04
C VAL A 168 -21.93 4.49 -12.71
N ALA A 169 -20.84 3.93 -13.23
CA ALA A 169 -19.80 4.66 -13.96
C ALA A 169 -20.38 5.41 -15.17
N LYS A 170 -21.22 4.77 -15.98
CA LYS A 170 -21.88 5.43 -17.12
C LYS A 170 -22.74 6.61 -16.70
N LYS A 171 -23.48 6.49 -15.59
CA LYS A 171 -24.27 7.62 -15.05
C LYS A 171 -23.38 8.76 -14.57
N MET A 172 -22.27 8.43 -13.92
CA MET A 172 -21.29 9.41 -13.46
C MET A 172 -20.68 10.17 -14.64
N TRP A 173 -20.22 9.47 -15.68
CA TRP A 173 -19.63 10.09 -16.88
C TRP A 173 -20.63 11.02 -17.58
N ALA A 174 -21.88 10.59 -17.77
CA ALA A 174 -22.90 11.44 -18.35
C ALA A 174 -23.15 12.73 -17.54
N ARG A 175 -23.04 12.66 -16.21
CA ARG A 175 -23.12 13.85 -15.35
C ARG A 175 -21.89 14.74 -15.46
N MET A 176 -20.69 14.15 -15.58
CA MET A 176 -19.45 14.91 -15.78
C MET A 176 -19.46 15.66 -17.12
N ASP A 177 -19.90 14.99 -18.19
CA ASP A 177 -19.99 15.58 -19.53
C ASP A 177 -21.02 16.74 -19.60
N ALA A 178 -22.01 16.73 -18.70
CA ALA A 178 -23.03 17.79 -18.62
C ALA A 178 -22.57 19.00 -17.78
N LEU A 179 -21.39 18.97 -17.14
CA LEU A 179 -20.88 20.12 -16.40
C LEU A 179 -20.33 21.16 -17.39
N PRO A 180 -20.62 22.45 -17.12
CA PRO A 180 -20.00 23.52 -17.92
C PRO A 180 -18.48 23.51 -17.79
N ALA A 181 -17.80 23.76 -18.91
CA ALA A 181 -16.34 23.85 -18.97
C ALA A 181 -15.80 25.06 -18.19
#